data_c849bbd7dcf6d795081c155ef79f7828
#
_entry.id   c849bbd7dcf6d795081c155ef79f7828
#
_cell.length_a   1.000
_cell.length_b   1.000
_cell.length_c   1.000
_cell.angle_alpha   90.00
_cell.angle_beta   90.00
_cell.angle_gamma   90.00
#
_symmetry.space_group_name_H-M   'P 1'
#
loop_
_entity.id
_entity.type
_entity.pdbx_description
1 polymer ?
#
loop_
_entity_poly.entity_id
_entity_poly.type
_entity_poly.pdbx_seq_one_letter_code
_entity_poly.pdbx_strand_id
1 'polypeptide(L)'
;MDDIISLKNIDYSYYGKIQALKNINLLVKKGEMVGIIGLNGSGKSTLLHIINALIFPDSGEVFFKGNAVTEKSLSDKSFGIQLRQSMGYIFQNPDIQLFCPTVFDELLFAPLQLNLPIKTAEDRAEQTLLFLGIEYLKDRPVYMLSGGEKKKVAIASVLTMNPDILLIDEPLSSLDPKTQTFFIDLLLELNHAGKTIVFTTHHLDLIDHLQPKVAVLSEEHTIRKTGTASEILSDEEFLISVNLIHEHVHKHENGEHKHYHSHYVFHKH
;
A
#
# COMPACT_ATOMS: atom_id res chain seq x y z
N MET A 1 -19.42 -6.36 -11.03
CA MET A 1 -18.09 -6.46 -10.35
C MET A 1 -18.37 -6.28 -8.88
N ASP A 2 -17.94 -7.23 -8.06
CA ASP A 2 -18.29 -7.22 -6.65
C ASP A 2 -17.37 -6.31 -5.85
N ASP A 3 -17.98 -5.46 -5.01
CA ASP A 3 -17.27 -4.58 -4.10
C ASP A 3 -16.59 -5.45 -3.02
N ILE A 4 -15.25 -5.37 -2.93
CA ILE A 4 -14.49 -6.20 -1.98
C ILE A 4 -14.19 -5.43 -0.68
N ILE A 5 -13.99 -4.10 -0.77
CA ILE A 5 -13.82 -3.18 0.36
C ILE A 5 -14.74 -1.99 0.16
N SER A 6 -15.48 -1.60 1.19
CA SER A 6 -16.29 -0.38 1.18
C SER A 6 -16.13 0.37 2.51
N LEU A 7 -15.78 1.63 2.41
CA LEU A 7 -15.67 2.58 3.52
C LEU A 7 -16.77 3.62 3.36
N LYS A 8 -17.55 3.86 4.43
CA LYS A 8 -18.66 4.81 4.42
C LYS A 8 -18.55 5.77 5.58
N ASN A 9 -18.37 7.06 5.28
CA ASN A 9 -18.34 8.17 6.22
C ASN A 9 -17.36 7.92 7.39
N ILE A 10 -16.14 7.46 7.09
CA ILE A 10 -15.15 7.13 8.10
C ILE A 10 -14.55 8.39 8.68
N ASP A 11 -14.64 8.52 10.00
CA ASP A 11 -13.88 9.48 10.80
C ASP A 11 -12.95 8.73 11.75
N TYR A 12 -11.73 9.27 11.94
CA TYR A 12 -10.78 8.73 12.89
C TYR A 12 -9.84 9.79 13.44
N SER A 13 -9.64 9.77 14.76
CA SER A 13 -8.73 10.66 15.48
C SER A 13 -7.84 9.91 16.45
N TYR A 14 -6.54 10.11 16.36
CA TYR A 14 -5.62 9.58 17.38
C TYR A 14 -5.88 10.22 18.73
N TYR A 15 -6.03 9.39 19.75
CA TYR A 15 -6.29 9.81 21.14
C TYR A 15 -7.54 10.72 21.29
N GLY A 16 -8.47 10.66 20.36
CA GLY A 16 -9.65 11.54 20.33
C GLY A 16 -9.33 13.03 20.16
N LYS A 17 -8.13 13.39 19.68
CA LYS A 17 -7.65 14.78 19.61
C LYS A 17 -7.03 15.15 18.26
N ILE A 18 -6.31 14.23 17.63
CA ILE A 18 -5.59 14.50 16.38
C ILE A 18 -6.37 13.84 15.26
N GLN A 19 -7.15 14.64 14.52
CA GLN A 19 -7.90 14.11 13.38
C GLN A 19 -6.94 13.60 12.31
N ALA A 20 -7.16 12.37 11.86
CA ALA A 20 -6.36 11.73 10.81
C ALA A 20 -7.19 11.38 9.58
N LEU A 21 -8.50 11.17 9.74
CA LEU A 21 -9.44 10.93 8.64
C LEU A 21 -10.77 11.63 8.96
N LYS A 22 -11.38 12.20 7.92
CA LYS A 22 -12.64 12.94 8.03
C LYS A 22 -13.57 12.60 6.88
N ASN A 23 -14.73 12.01 7.22
CA ASN A 23 -15.79 11.66 6.25
C ASN A 23 -15.27 10.91 5.01
N ILE A 24 -14.39 9.92 5.21
CA ILE A 24 -13.81 9.15 4.10
C ILE A 24 -14.84 8.17 3.53
N ASN A 25 -15.00 8.24 2.23
CA ASN A 25 -15.79 7.30 1.44
C ASN A 25 -14.89 6.71 0.35
N LEU A 26 -14.72 5.38 0.33
CA LEU A 26 -13.88 4.69 -0.65
C LEU A 26 -14.49 3.34 -0.99
N LEU A 27 -14.50 3.00 -2.28
CA LEU A 27 -14.96 1.73 -2.79
C LEU A 27 -13.86 1.09 -3.63
N VAL A 28 -13.51 -0.15 -3.29
CA VAL A 28 -12.53 -0.97 -4.01
C VAL A 28 -13.23 -2.21 -4.56
N LYS A 29 -13.10 -2.45 -5.85
CA LYS A 29 -13.66 -3.64 -6.53
C LYS A 29 -12.64 -4.77 -6.57
N LYS A 30 -13.13 -6.00 -6.65
CA LYS A 30 -12.26 -7.17 -6.80
C LYS A 30 -11.40 -7.07 -8.07
N GLY A 31 -10.09 -7.31 -7.93
CA GLY A 31 -9.11 -7.20 -9.02
C GLY A 31 -8.72 -5.75 -9.39
N GLU A 32 -9.28 -4.74 -8.71
CA GLU A 32 -8.95 -3.34 -8.95
C GLU A 32 -7.60 -2.98 -8.31
N MET A 33 -6.82 -2.13 -8.99
CA MET A 33 -5.66 -1.46 -8.39
C MET A 33 -6.08 -0.03 -8.01
N VAL A 34 -5.88 0.34 -6.74
CA VAL A 34 -6.23 1.67 -6.19
C VAL A 34 -5.00 2.31 -5.57
N GLY A 35 -4.63 3.48 -6.05
CA GLY A 35 -3.58 4.33 -5.49
C GLY A 35 -4.19 5.43 -4.61
N ILE A 36 -3.82 5.49 -3.34
CA ILE A 36 -4.18 6.58 -2.43
C ILE A 36 -3.01 7.54 -2.38
N ILE A 37 -3.18 8.72 -2.98
CA ILE A 37 -2.13 9.74 -3.01
C ILE A 37 -2.42 10.89 -2.07
N GLY A 38 -1.38 11.56 -1.60
CA GLY A 38 -1.49 12.70 -0.69
C GLY A 38 -0.16 13.01 -0.03
N LEU A 39 -0.06 14.17 0.59
CA LEU A 39 1.14 14.58 1.33
C LEU A 39 1.42 13.68 2.55
N ASN A 40 2.64 13.77 3.07
CA ASN A 40 2.97 13.14 4.33
C ASN A 40 2.11 13.74 5.46
N GLY A 41 1.55 12.88 6.32
CA GLY A 41 0.65 13.30 7.38
C GLY A 41 -0.83 13.45 6.96
N SER A 42 -1.20 13.30 5.69
CA SER A 42 -2.61 13.42 5.25
C SER A 42 -3.53 12.30 5.77
N GLY A 43 -2.97 11.18 6.29
CA GLY A 43 -3.75 10.07 6.83
C GLY A 43 -3.72 8.78 5.99
N LYS A 44 -2.87 8.69 4.95
CA LYS A 44 -2.79 7.53 4.03
C LYS A 44 -2.58 6.20 4.77
N SER A 45 -1.55 6.10 5.59
CA SER A 45 -1.26 4.88 6.38
C SER A 45 -2.39 4.56 7.36
N THR A 46 -2.99 5.60 7.97
CA THR A 46 -4.15 5.43 8.86
C THR A 46 -5.33 4.81 8.12
N LEU A 47 -5.58 5.24 6.87
CA LEU A 47 -6.63 4.69 6.03
C LEU A 47 -6.37 3.21 5.71
N LEU A 48 -5.13 2.84 5.36
CA LEU A 48 -4.76 1.43 5.16
C LEU A 48 -4.91 0.60 6.45
N HIS A 49 -4.56 1.15 7.61
CA HIS A 49 -4.73 0.48 8.91
C HIS A 49 -6.20 0.19 9.21
N ILE A 50 -7.11 1.12 8.90
CA ILE A 50 -8.57 0.90 9.04
C ILE A 50 -9.05 -0.17 8.06
N ILE A 51 -8.61 -0.13 6.79
CA ILE A 51 -8.97 -1.15 5.79
C ILE A 51 -8.53 -2.55 6.27
N ASN A 52 -7.34 -2.66 6.86
CA ASN A 52 -6.79 -3.92 7.36
C ASN A 52 -7.33 -4.31 8.76
N ALA A 53 -8.24 -3.52 9.34
CA ALA A 53 -8.76 -3.72 10.69
C ALA A 53 -7.67 -3.80 11.79
N LEU A 54 -6.55 -3.09 11.62
CA LEU A 54 -5.53 -2.88 12.66
C LEU A 54 -5.99 -1.84 13.67
N ILE A 55 -6.80 -0.88 13.21
CA ILE A 55 -7.49 0.12 14.03
C ILE A 55 -8.92 0.24 13.53
N PHE A 56 -9.82 0.71 14.40
CA PHE A 56 -11.24 0.90 14.07
C PHE A 56 -11.57 2.39 14.01
N PRO A 57 -12.49 2.80 13.10
CA PRO A 57 -12.91 4.20 13.01
C PRO A 57 -13.70 4.65 14.24
N ASP A 58 -13.65 5.96 14.55
CA ASP A 58 -14.48 6.59 15.59
C ASP A 58 -15.96 6.62 15.17
N SER A 59 -16.21 6.80 13.86
CA SER A 59 -17.54 6.75 13.23
C SER A 59 -17.47 6.26 11.81
N GLY A 60 -18.62 5.90 11.24
CA GLY A 60 -18.74 5.32 9.92
C GLY A 60 -18.67 3.78 9.92
N GLU A 61 -18.61 3.20 8.74
CA GLU A 61 -18.70 1.75 8.56
C GLU A 61 -17.67 1.24 7.55
N VAL A 62 -17.02 0.14 7.91
CA VAL A 62 -16.08 -0.61 7.05
C VAL A 62 -16.71 -1.94 6.69
N PHE A 63 -16.68 -2.30 5.41
CA PHE A 63 -17.18 -3.58 4.92
C PHE A 63 -16.09 -4.31 4.15
N PHE A 64 -16.01 -5.62 4.38
CA PHE A 64 -15.22 -6.56 3.62
C PHE A 64 -16.13 -7.64 3.03
N LYS A 65 -16.16 -7.76 1.69
CA LYS A 65 -17.06 -8.71 0.97
C LYS A 65 -18.51 -8.60 1.48
N GLY A 66 -19.00 -7.37 1.71
CA GLY A 66 -20.36 -7.09 2.21
C GLY A 66 -20.59 -7.29 3.71
N ASN A 67 -19.62 -7.83 4.44
CA ASN A 67 -19.71 -8.02 5.90
C ASN A 67 -19.09 -6.84 6.63
N ALA A 68 -19.76 -6.33 7.66
CA ALA A 68 -19.25 -5.24 8.49
C ALA A 68 -18.01 -5.69 9.28
N VAL A 69 -16.94 -4.86 9.21
CA VAL A 69 -15.68 -5.08 9.93
C VAL A 69 -15.68 -4.23 11.20
N THR A 70 -15.84 -4.90 12.34
CA THR A 70 -15.88 -4.29 13.68
C THR A 70 -15.06 -5.13 14.64
N GLU A 71 -14.71 -4.61 15.82
CA GLU A 71 -14.10 -5.41 16.90
C GLU A 71 -14.92 -6.64 17.23
N LYS A 72 -16.25 -6.48 17.27
CA LYS A 72 -17.18 -7.59 17.55
C LYS A 72 -17.16 -8.64 16.43
N SER A 73 -17.19 -8.25 15.15
CA SER A 73 -17.18 -9.22 14.04
C SER A 73 -15.84 -9.96 13.95
N LEU A 74 -14.73 -9.33 14.34
CA LEU A 74 -13.41 -9.98 14.39
C LEU A 74 -13.25 -10.94 15.58
N SER A 75 -14.11 -10.84 16.60
CA SER A 75 -14.16 -11.81 17.70
C SER A 75 -14.75 -13.16 17.25
N ASP A 76 -15.47 -13.21 16.12
CA ASP A 76 -15.79 -14.45 15.42
C ASP A 76 -14.50 -14.97 14.75
N LYS A 77 -14.00 -16.11 15.26
CA LYS A 77 -12.76 -16.72 14.78
C LYS A 77 -12.80 -17.03 13.28
N SER A 78 -13.95 -17.43 12.73
CA SER A 78 -14.08 -17.79 11.32
C SER A 78 -13.92 -16.57 10.43
N PHE A 79 -14.61 -15.47 10.75
CA PHE A 79 -14.50 -14.21 10.01
C PHE A 79 -13.12 -13.57 10.17
N GLY A 80 -12.57 -13.55 11.40
CA GLY A 80 -11.23 -13.01 11.65
C GLY A 80 -10.13 -13.76 10.88
N ILE A 81 -10.21 -15.09 10.79
CA ILE A 81 -9.27 -15.90 9.98
C ILE A 81 -9.47 -15.59 8.49
N GLN A 82 -10.69 -15.57 7.99
CA GLN A 82 -11.00 -15.27 6.60
C GLN A 82 -10.45 -13.89 6.17
N LEU A 83 -10.66 -12.88 7.00
CA LEU A 83 -10.15 -11.52 6.73
C LEU A 83 -8.63 -11.52 6.64
N ARG A 84 -7.93 -12.10 7.64
CA ARG A 84 -6.45 -12.15 7.67
C ARG A 84 -5.86 -13.00 6.54
N GLN A 85 -6.53 -14.08 6.12
CA GLN A 85 -6.12 -14.88 4.96
C GLN A 85 -6.29 -14.11 3.66
N SER A 86 -7.34 -13.28 3.57
CA SER A 86 -7.66 -12.55 2.34
C SER A 86 -6.87 -11.27 2.17
N MET A 87 -6.36 -10.65 3.25
CA MET A 87 -5.65 -9.37 3.21
C MET A 87 -4.21 -9.52 3.66
N GLY A 88 -3.27 -9.17 2.80
CA GLY A 88 -1.85 -9.04 3.12
C GLY A 88 -1.48 -7.56 3.28
N TYR A 89 -0.79 -7.21 4.36
CA TYR A 89 -0.31 -5.85 4.61
C TYR A 89 1.21 -5.79 4.53
N ILE A 90 1.72 -4.82 3.78
CA ILE A 90 3.16 -4.58 3.61
C ILE A 90 3.46 -3.18 4.13
N PHE A 91 4.22 -3.12 5.22
CA PHE A 91 4.58 -1.87 5.87
C PHE A 91 5.60 -1.06 5.05
N GLN A 92 5.56 0.26 5.20
CA GLN A 92 6.53 1.18 4.62
C GLN A 92 7.95 0.80 5.04
N ASN A 93 8.19 0.66 6.36
CA ASN A 93 9.45 0.22 6.92
C ASN A 93 9.44 -1.30 7.15
N PRO A 94 10.26 -2.10 6.41
CA PRO A 94 10.31 -3.54 6.59
C PRO A 94 10.85 -3.97 7.96
N ASP A 95 11.61 -3.13 8.68
CA ASP A 95 12.15 -3.46 10.00
C ASP A 95 11.08 -3.67 11.08
N ILE A 96 9.88 -3.10 10.90
CA ILE A 96 8.75 -3.34 11.81
C ILE A 96 7.94 -4.58 11.45
N GLN A 97 8.16 -5.14 10.27
CA GLN A 97 7.46 -6.32 9.78
C GLN A 97 8.27 -7.59 10.00
N LEU A 98 9.59 -7.52 9.79
CA LEU A 98 10.50 -8.68 9.81
C LEU A 98 11.07 -8.87 11.22
N PHE A 99 10.82 -10.03 11.83
CA PHE A 99 11.19 -10.31 13.22
C PHE A 99 11.71 -11.74 13.46
N CYS A 100 11.62 -12.63 12.46
CA CYS A 100 12.15 -13.99 12.58
C CYS A 100 13.67 -14.03 12.41
N PRO A 101 14.36 -15.09 12.89
CA PRO A 101 15.82 -15.21 12.82
C PRO A 101 16.35 -15.23 11.39
N THR A 102 15.73 -16.03 10.50
CA THR A 102 16.15 -16.18 9.10
C THR A 102 15.04 -15.79 8.14
N VAL A 103 15.40 -15.56 6.87
CA VAL A 103 14.45 -15.30 5.80
C VAL A 103 13.44 -16.45 5.65
N PHE A 104 13.91 -17.69 5.72
CA PHE A 104 13.02 -18.84 5.57
C PHE A 104 12.01 -18.94 6.71
N ASP A 105 12.45 -18.71 7.98
CA ASP A 105 11.56 -18.65 9.13
C ASP A 105 10.50 -17.56 8.97
N GLU A 106 10.89 -16.40 8.43
CA GLU A 106 9.98 -15.28 8.17
C GLU A 106 8.88 -15.65 7.15
N LEU A 107 9.26 -16.37 6.09
CA LEU A 107 8.29 -16.82 5.08
C LEU A 107 7.37 -17.92 5.59
N LEU A 108 7.81 -18.75 6.53
CA LEU A 108 7.01 -19.81 7.14
C LEU A 108 6.04 -19.28 8.19
N PHE A 109 6.34 -18.15 8.81
CA PHE A 109 5.60 -17.67 9.98
C PHE A 109 4.09 -17.54 9.71
N ALA A 110 3.71 -16.76 8.70
CA ALA A 110 2.30 -16.48 8.44
C ALA A 110 1.50 -17.73 7.97
N PRO A 111 1.99 -18.58 7.04
CA PRO A 111 1.33 -19.83 6.71
C PRO A 111 1.11 -20.77 7.91
N LEU A 112 2.09 -20.88 8.81
CA LEU A 112 1.97 -21.72 10.01
C LEU A 112 0.95 -21.14 11.01
N GLN A 113 0.90 -19.80 11.19
CA GLN A 113 -0.13 -19.16 12.00
C GLN A 113 -1.55 -19.37 11.45
N LEU A 114 -1.69 -19.58 10.15
CA LEU A 114 -2.94 -19.93 9.49
C LEU A 114 -3.23 -21.44 9.52
N ASN A 115 -2.45 -22.22 10.30
CA ASN A 115 -2.55 -23.65 10.44
C ASN A 115 -2.38 -24.45 9.13
N LEU A 116 -1.60 -23.96 8.18
CA LEU A 116 -1.22 -24.75 7.03
C LEU A 116 -0.29 -25.89 7.45
N PRO A 117 -0.39 -27.09 6.81
CA PRO A 117 0.58 -28.16 7.02
C PRO A 117 2.00 -27.67 6.73
N ILE A 118 2.96 -28.10 7.54
CA ILE A 118 4.36 -27.66 7.47
C ILE A 118 4.92 -27.80 6.04
N LYS A 119 4.73 -28.95 5.41
CA LYS A 119 5.18 -29.18 4.05
C LYS A 119 4.58 -28.18 3.03
N THR A 120 3.31 -27.86 3.18
CA THR A 120 2.65 -26.86 2.31
C THR A 120 3.21 -25.46 2.54
N ALA A 121 3.53 -25.11 3.80
CA ALA A 121 4.16 -23.84 4.13
C ALA A 121 5.58 -23.75 3.53
N GLU A 122 6.38 -24.82 3.65
CA GLU A 122 7.72 -24.91 3.06
C GLU A 122 7.67 -24.80 1.53
N ASP A 123 6.80 -25.57 0.86
CA ASP A 123 6.63 -25.52 -0.60
C ASP A 123 6.24 -24.10 -1.06
N ARG A 124 5.36 -23.40 -0.35
CA ARG A 124 4.98 -22.02 -0.65
C ARG A 124 6.14 -21.04 -0.44
N ALA A 125 6.89 -21.20 0.64
CA ALA A 125 8.05 -20.36 0.93
C ALA A 125 9.10 -20.50 -0.18
N GLU A 126 9.44 -21.73 -0.59
CA GLU A 126 10.40 -22.00 -1.66
C GLU A 126 9.92 -21.44 -3.01
N GLN A 127 8.65 -21.67 -3.37
CA GLN A 127 8.08 -21.11 -4.60
C GLN A 127 8.10 -19.57 -4.60
N THR A 128 7.84 -18.95 -3.44
CA THR A 128 7.85 -17.48 -3.32
C THR A 128 9.28 -16.93 -3.44
N LEU A 129 10.26 -17.59 -2.83
CA LEU A 129 11.68 -17.23 -2.98
C LEU A 129 12.10 -17.27 -4.44
N LEU A 130 11.75 -18.35 -5.15
CA LEU A 130 12.02 -18.53 -6.57
C LEU A 130 11.33 -17.46 -7.42
N PHE A 131 10.05 -17.22 -7.19
CA PHE A 131 9.26 -16.21 -7.90
C PHE A 131 9.86 -14.81 -7.82
N LEU A 132 10.41 -14.44 -6.63
CA LEU A 132 11.01 -13.13 -6.41
C LEU A 132 12.52 -13.08 -6.72
N GLY A 133 13.15 -14.22 -7.09
CA GLY A 133 14.58 -14.32 -7.40
C GLY A 133 15.46 -14.04 -6.18
N ILE A 134 15.05 -14.49 -4.99
CA ILE A 134 15.75 -14.27 -3.72
C ILE A 134 16.10 -15.56 -2.98
N GLU A 135 16.21 -16.70 -3.67
CA GLU A 135 16.55 -18.02 -3.09
C GLU A 135 17.88 -17.98 -2.34
N TYR A 136 18.82 -17.16 -2.84
CA TYR A 136 20.14 -16.97 -2.20
C TYR A 136 20.07 -16.32 -0.83
N LEU A 137 18.92 -15.79 -0.42
CA LEU A 137 18.68 -15.20 0.91
C LEU A 137 18.08 -16.19 1.89
N LYS A 138 17.65 -17.40 1.48
CA LYS A 138 16.86 -18.35 2.26
C LYS A 138 17.36 -18.50 3.70
N ASP A 139 18.64 -18.77 3.88
CA ASP A 139 19.26 -19.06 5.19
C ASP A 139 19.91 -17.83 5.84
N ARG A 140 19.79 -16.63 5.21
CA ARG A 140 20.37 -15.42 5.78
C ARG A 140 19.58 -14.92 6.98
N PRO A 141 20.29 -14.47 8.01
CA PRO A 141 19.68 -13.71 9.10
C PRO A 141 19.05 -12.42 8.57
N VAL A 142 17.81 -12.13 9.00
CA VAL A 142 17.04 -10.97 8.52
C VAL A 142 17.75 -9.64 8.79
N TYR A 143 18.45 -9.53 9.93
CA TYR A 143 19.19 -8.32 10.31
C TYR A 143 20.43 -8.04 9.43
N MET A 144 20.89 -9.01 8.63
CA MET A 144 22.01 -8.86 7.70
C MET A 144 21.60 -8.43 6.29
N LEU A 145 20.32 -8.23 6.06
CA LEU A 145 19.81 -7.86 4.75
C LEU A 145 19.96 -6.35 4.50
N SER A 146 20.25 -5.98 3.25
CA SER A 146 20.13 -4.60 2.79
C SER A 146 18.68 -4.13 2.78
N GLY A 147 18.42 -2.81 2.70
CA GLY A 147 17.06 -2.26 2.70
C GLY A 147 16.19 -2.82 1.56
N GLY A 148 16.74 -2.93 0.35
CA GLY A 148 16.05 -3.53 -0.79
C GLY A 148 15.77 -5.03 -0.62
N GLU A 149 16.71 -5.80 -0.05
CA GLU A 149 16.51 -7.21 0.28
C GLU A 149 15.44 -7.37 1.37
N LYS A 150 15.45 -6.55 2.43
CA LYS A 150 14.40 -6.54 3.47
C LYS A 150 13.03 -6.29 2.88
N LYS A 151 12.90 -5.31 1.96
CA LYS A 151 11.61 -5.03 1.31
C LYS A 151 11.12 -6.21 0.47
N LYS A 152 12.02 -6.88 -0.28
CA LYS A 152 11.68 -8.11 -1.02
C LYS A 152 11.23 -9.23 -0.09
N VAL A 153 11.92 -9.44 1.02
CA VAL A 153 11.55 -10.44 2.02
C VAL A 153 10.22 -10.10 2.70
N ALA A 154 9.97 -8.82 3.01
CA ALA A 154 8.69 -8.37 3.57
C ALA A 154 7.51 -8.64 2.64
N ILE A 155 7.68 -8.44 1.33
CA ILE A 155 6.65 -8.83 0.35
C ILE A 155 6.54 -10.35 0.24
N ALA A 156 7.68 -11.06 0.21
CA ALA A 156 7.70 -12.52 0.17
C ALA A 156 6.90 -13.14 1.32
N SER A 157 7.11 -12.66 2.56
CA SER A 157 6.41 -13.17 3.74
C SER A 157 4.89 -13.02 3.67
N VAL A 158 4.40 -11.98 3.00
CA VAL A 158 2.97 -11.77 2.75
C VAL A 158 2.46 -12.65 1.61
N LEU A 159 3.22 -12.79 0.53
CA LEU A 159 2.81 -13.59 -0.64
C LEU A 159 2.70 -15.09 -0.34
N THR A 160 3.43 -15.62 0.66
CA THR A 160 3.29 -17.03 1.09
C THR A 160 1.89 -17.38 1.57
N MET A 161 1.11 -16.41 2.04
CA MET A 161 -0.30 -16.60 2.39
C MET A 161 -1.20 -16.65 1.16
N ASN A 162 -0.73 -16.17 0.01
CA ASN A 162 -1.48 -15.99 -1.23
C ASN A 162 -2.76 -15.15 -1.06
N PRO A 163 -2.70 -13.94 -0.47
CA PRO A 163 -3.89 -13.15 -0.18
C PRO A 163 -4.59 -12.69 -1.47
N ASP A 164 -5.92 -12.45 -1.39
CA ASP A 164 -6.71 -11.87 -2.49
C ASP A 164 -6.42 -10.37 -2.65
N ILE A 165 -6.10 -9.71 -1.53
CA ILE A 165 -5.93 -8.26 -1.43
C ILE A 165 -4.54 -7.97 -0.85
N LEU A 166 -3.82 -7.06 -1.49
CA LEU A 166 -2.56 -6.51 -1.00
C LEU A 166 -2.76 -5.04 -0.62
N LEU A 167 -2.44 -4.72 0.61
CA LEU A 167 -2.40 -3.36 1.15
C LEU A 167 -0.94 -2.97 1.32
N ILE A 168 -0.48 -1.93 0.63
CA ILE A 168 0.95 -1.60 0.57
C ILE A 168 1.16 -0.14 0.93
N ASP A 169 1.87 0.09 2.01
CA ASP A 169 2.21 1.45 2.44
C ASP A 169 3.55 1.87 1.82
N GLU A 170 3.53 2.90 0.96
CA GLU A 170 4.68 3.50 0.28
C GLU A 170 5.63 2.44 -0.34
N PRO A 171 5.21 1.72 -1.42
CA PRO A 171 5.96 0.58 -1.96
C PRO A 171 7.38 0.91 -2.40
N LEU A 172 7.64 2.12 -2.90
CA LEU A 172 8.93 2.51 -3.48
C LEU A 172 9.83 3.32 -2.54
N SER A 173 9.37 3.60 -1.32
CA SER A 173 10.12 4.43 -0.37
C SER A 173 11.48 3.83 -0.05
N SER A 174 12.53 4.65 -0.15
CA SER A 174 13.93 4.31 0.19
C SER A 174 14.56 3.19 -0.65
N LEU A 175 14.03 2.92 -1.85
CA LEU A 175 14.58 1.92 -2.77
C LEU A 175 15.42 2.57 -3.86
N ASP A 176 16.46 1.86 -4.29
CA ASP A 176 17.23 2.22 -5.47
C ASP A 176 16.41 2.02 -6.77
N PRO A 177 16.75 2.68 -7.89
CA PRO A 177 15.96 2.64 -9.13
C PRO A 177 15.73 1.22 -9.67
N LYS A 178 16.72 0.33 -9.55
CA LYS A 178 16.59 -1.06 -10.02
C LYS A 178 15.55 -1.83 -9.20
N THR A 179 15.58 -1.65 -7.89
CA THR A 179 14.62 -2.28 -6.99
C THR A 179 13.23 -1.68 -7.18
N GLN A 180 13.12 -0.36 -7.44
CA GLN A 180 11.83 0.28 -7.77
C GLN A 180 11.19 -0.33 -9.01
N THR A 181 11.96 -0.49 -10.12
CA THR A 181 11.45 -1.14 -11.34
C THR A 181 10.95 -2.54 -11.05
N PHE A 182 11.72 -3.35 -10.31
CA PHE A 182 11.28 -4.68 -9.90
C PHE A 182 9.93 -4.67 -9.17
N PHE A 183 9.71 -3.71 -8.24
CA PHE A 183 8.44 -3.63 -7.52
C PHE A 183 7.28 -3.16 -8.38
N ILE A 184 7.51 -2.25 -9.32
CA ILE A 184 6.50 -1.81 -10.29
C ILE A 184 6.03 -3.01 -11.12
N ASP A 185 6.97 -3.75 -11.70
CA ASP A 185 6.68 -4.94 -12.51
C ASP A 185 5.93 -6.00 -11.69
N LEU A 186 6.37 -6.26 -10.45
CA LEU A 186 5.71 -7.20 -9.55
C LEU A 186 4.25 -6.81 -9.24
N LEU A 187 3.98 -5.52 -8.98
CA LEU A 187 2.61 -5.06 -8.72
C LEU A 187 1.71 -5.23 -9.95
N LEU A 188 2.23 -4.94 -11.15
CA LEU A 188 1.50 -5.17 -12.40
C LEU A 188 1.20 -6.66 -12.61
N GLU A 189 2.18 -7.54 -12.43
CA GLU A 189 2.00 -8.99 -12.56
C GLU A 189 0.97 -9.53 -11.57
N LEU A 190 1.04 -9.12 -10.30
CA LEU A 190 0.09 -9.53 -9.28
C LEU A 190 -1.34 -9.05 -9.58
N ASN A 191 -1.49 -7.82 -10.08
CA ASN A 191 -2.79 -7.31 -10.46
C ASN A 191 -3.34 -8.01 -11.72
N HIS A 192 -2.52 -8.26 -12.74
CA HIS A 192 -2.90 -9.06 -13.91
C HIS A 192 -3.29 -10.49 -13.53
N ALA A 193 -2.68 -11.07 -12.49
CA ALA A 193 -3.09 -12.35 -11.91
C ALA A 193 -4.40 -12.29 -11.12
N GLY A 194 -5.08 -11.13 -11.09
CA GLY A 194 -6.39 -10.92 -10.46
C GLY A 194 -6.35 -10.53 -8.99
N LYS A 195 -5.16 -10.19 -8.43
CA LYS A 195 -5.06 -9.64 -7.08
C LYS A 195 -5.62 -8.22 -7.03
N THR A 196 -6.34 -7.91 -5.96
CA THR A 196 -6.74 -6.54 -5.64
C THR A 196 -5.58 -5.87 -4.93
N ILE A 197 -5.21 -4.66 -5.36
CA ILE A 197 -4.08 -3.93 -4.77
C ILE A 197 -4.54 -2.55 -4.34
N VAL A 198 -4.31 -2.21 -3.07
CA VAL A 198 -4.50 -0.84 -2.55
C VAL A 198 -3.16 -0.38 -2.02
N PHE A 199 -2.61 0.68 -2.57
CA PHE A 199 -1.33 1.21 -2.11
C PHE A 199 -1.41 2.70 -1.84
N THR A 200 -0.55 3.17 -0.93
CA THR A 200 -0.35 4.59 -0.68
C THR A 200 0.91 5.06 -1.35
N THR A 201 0.93 6.29 -1.80
CA THR A 201 2.15 6.94 -2.28
C THR A 201 2.03 8.47 -2.30
N HIS A 202 3.17 9.13 -2.31
CA HIS A 202 3.30 10.54 -2.64
C HIS A 202 4.03 10.74 -3.99
N HIS A 203 4.43 9.65 -4.65
CA HIS A 203 5.14 9.66 -5.94
C HIS A 203 4.13 9.60 -7.10
N LEU A 204 3.97 10.70 -7.83
CA LEU A 204 3.08 10.77 -9.00
C LEU A 204 3.58 9.89 -10.16
N ASP A 205 4.90 9.71 -10.29
CA ASP A 205 5.49 8.83 -11.30
C ASP A 205 5.01 7.37 -11.15
N LEU A 206 4.81 6.90 -9.90
CA LEU A 206 4.27 5.56 -9.66
C LEU A 206 2.83 5.45 -10.15
N ILE A 207 2.03 6.50 -9.97
CA ILE A 207 0.66 6.56 -10.46
C ILE A 207 0.63 6.53 -11.99
N ASP A 208 1.54 7.25 -12.63
CA ASP A 208 1.65 7.26 -14.09
C ASP A 208 2.05 5.88 -14.65
N HIS A 209 3.01 5.19 -14.02
CA HIS A 209 3.43 3.86 -14.45
C HIS A 209 2.37 2.78 -14.24
N LEU A 210 1.71 2.76 -13.08
CA LEU A 210 0.75 1.71 -12.71
C LEU A 210 -0.66 1.95 -13.24
N GLN A 211 -1.02 3.19 -13.63
CA GLN A 211 -2.35 3.58 -14.11
C GLN A 211 -3.51 3.07 -13.23
N PRO A 212 -3.45 3.18 -11.88
CA PRO A 212 -4.50 2.71 -11.00
C PRO A 212 -5.72 3.65 -11.05
N LYS A 213 -6.81 3.23 -10.43
CA LYS A 213 -7.79 4.19 -9.92
C LYS A 213 -7.16 4.98 -8.76
N VAL A 214 -7.34 6.28 -8.75
CA VAL A 214 -6.69 7.16 -7.77
C VAL A 214 -7.71 7.77 -6.82
N ALA A 215 -7.37 7.79 -5.53
CA ALA A 215 -8.05 8.57 -4.50
C ALA A 215 -7.07 9.60 -3.93
N VAL A 216 -7.40 10.88 -4.01
CA VAL A 216 -6.54 11.98 -3.55
C VAL A 216 -6.96 12.40 -2.15
N LEU A 217 -6.10 12.13 -1.17
CA LEU A 217 -6.28 12.48 0.24
C LEU A 217 -5.56 13.80 0.54
N SER A 218 -6.31 14.82 0.96
CA SER A 218 -5.79 16.16 1.25
C SER A 218 -5.25 16.31 2.67
N GLU A 219 -4.63 17.46 2.95
CA GLU A 219 -4.18 17.85 4.30
C GLU A 219 -5.34 18.05 5.29
N GLU A 220 -6.57 18.31 4.79
CA GLU A 220 -7.79 18.33 5.63
C GLU A 220 -8.31 16.93 5.97
N HIS A 221 -7.54 15.89 5.65
CA HIS A 221 -7.85 14.48 5.92
C HIS A 221 -9.11 13.96 5.24
N THR A 222 -9.48 14.54 4.10
CA THR A 222 -10.63 14.16 3.27
C THR A 222 -10.19 13.65 1.90
N ILE A 223 -10.95 12.74 1.29
CA ILE A 223 -10.77 12.42 -0.13
C ILE A 223 -11.41 13.55 -0.95
N ARG A 224 -10.58 14.33 -1.65
CA ARG A 224 -11.01 15.49 -2.45
C ARG A 224 -11.48 15.09 -3.86
N LYS A 225 -10.84 14.09 -4.44
CA LYS A 225 -11.15 13.61 -5.79
C LYS A 225 -10.82 12.13 -5.94
N THR A 226 -11.62 11.42 -6.71
CA THR A 226 -11.33 10.07 -7.18
C THR A 226 -11.49 10.03 -8.69
N GLY A 227 -10.63 9.29 -9.39
CA GLY A 227 -10.67 9.18 -10.84
C GLY A 227 -9.64 8.21 -11.37
N THR A 228 -9.48 8.13 -12.68
CA THR A 228 -8.37 7.41 -13.31
C THR A 228 -7.07 8.17 -13.10
N ALA A 229 -5.92 7.48 -13.22
CA ALA A 229 -4.60 8.12 -13.14
C ALA A 229 -4.49 9.30 -14.12
N SER A 230 -4.92 9.10 -15.38
CA SER A 230 -4.90 10.14 -16.41
C SER A 230 -5.74 11.37 -16.04
N GLU A 231 -6.96 11.19 -15.52
CA GLU A 231 -7.83 12.30 -15.09
C GLU A 231 -7.26 13.10 -13.92
N ILE A 232 -6.55 12.44 -13.03
CA ILE A 232 -5.93 13.09 -11.86
C ILE A 232 -4.64 13.78 -12.26
N LEU A 233 -3.75 13.11 -13.01
CA LEU A 233 -2.45 13.64 -13.39
C LEU A 233 -2.53 14.79 -14.40
N SER A 234 -3.58 14.83 -15.22
CA SER A 234 -3.80 15.94 -16.17
C SER A 234 -4.41 17.19 -15.54
N ASP A 235 -4.90 17.11 -14.31
CA ASP A 235 -5.53 18.25 -13.61
C ASP A 235 -4.49 18.98 -12.74
N GLU A 236 -3.59 19.73 -13.40
CA GLU A 236 -2.50 20.45 -12.76
C GLU A 236 -3.01 21.45 -11.70
N GLU A 237 -4.09 22.19 -11.99
CA GLU A 237 -4.67 23.15 -11.06
C GLU A 237 -5.14 22.46 -9.76
N PHE A 238 -5.77 21.30 -9.91
CA PHE A 238 -6.17 20.50 -8.78
C PHE A 238 -4.96 19.99 -7.99
N LEU A 239 -3.92 19.44 -8.66
CA LEU A 239 -2.70 18.95 -8.00
C LEU A 239 -1.97 20.06 -7.23
N ILE A 240 -1.94 21.29 -7.75
CA ILE A 240 -1.45 22.48 -7.05
C ILE A 240 -2.31 22.78 -5.82
N SER A 241 -3.64 22.74 -5.97
CA SER A 241 -4.58 23.06 -4.88
C SER A 241 -4.48 22.12 -3.67
N VAL A 242 -3.99 20.88 -3.89
CA VAL A 242 -3.74 19.87 -2.86
C VAL A 242 -2.26 19.70 -2.53
N ASN A 243 -1.42 20.63 -2.97
CA ASN A 243 0.03 20.68 -2.71
C ASN A 243 0.82 19.45 -3.20
N LEU A 244 0.32 18.68 -4.17
CA LEU A 244 1.05 17.53 -4.74
C LEU A 244 2.12 17.93 -5.77
N ILE A 245 1.94 19.08 -6.41
CA ILE A 245 2.94 19.73 -7.28
C ILE A 245 3.08 21.20 -6.90
N HIS A 246 4.24 21.79 -7.22
CA HIS A 246 4.52 23.21 -7.04
C HIS A 246 4.81 23.89 -8.36
N GLU A 247 4.38 25.14 -8.49
CA GLU A 247 4.76 26.02 -9.56
C GLU A 247 6.11 26.71 -9.21
N HIS A 248 7.15 26.42 -9.99
CA HIS A 248 8.41 27.13 -9.90
C HIS A 248 8.56 28.11 -11.05
N VAL A 249 8.74 29.39 -10.73
CA VAL A 249 9.07 30.44 -11.70
C VAL A 249 10.58 30.65 -11.67
N HIS A 250 11.27 30.20 -12.73
CA HIS A 250 12.67 30.50 -12.92
C HIS A 250 12.82 31.78 -13.75
N LYS A 251 13.51 32.79 -13.19
CA LYS A 251 13.92 34.01 -13.93
C LYS A 251 15.32 33.79 -14.49
N HIS A 252 15.41 33.69 -15.80
CA HIS A 252 16.68 33.75 -16.53
C HIS A 252 16.79 35.09 -17.26
N GLU A 253 18.03 35.53 -17.61
CA GLU A 253 18.26 36.77 -18.33
C GLU A 253 17.48 36.88 -19.66
N ASN A 254 17.00 35.79 -20.23
CA ASN A 254 16.28 35.71 -21.50
C ASN A 254 14.77 35.43 -21.40
N GLY A 255 14.15 35.48 -20.20
CA GLY A 255 12.72 35.28 -20.03
C GLY A 255 12.33 34.49 -18.78
N GLU A 256 11.05 34.57 -18.42
CA GLU A 256 10.45 33.75 -17.35
C GLU A 256 9.90 32.47 -17.96
N HIS A 257 10.31 31.31 -17.42
CA HIS A 257 9.72 30.03 -17.76
C HIS A 257 9.07 29.44 -16.52
N LYS A 258 7.84 28.94 -16.67
CA LYS A 258 7.11 28.21 -15.62
C LYS A 258 7.28 26.71 -15.85
N HIS A 259 7.68 26.01 -14.80
CA HIS A 259 7.76 24.56 -14.77
C HIS A 259 7.05 24.02 -13.53
N TYR A 260 6.35 22.90 -13.69
CA TYR A 260 5.69 22.21 -12.61
C TYR A 260 6.55 21.03 -12.14
N HIS A 261 6.72 20.88 -10.84
CA HIS A 261 7.50 19.80 -10.24
C HIS A 261 6.73 19.15 -9.12
N SER A 262 6.81 17.83 -9.01
CA SER A 262 6.42 17.13 -7.79
C SER A 262 7.44 17.46 -6.68
N HIS A 263 7.05 17.38 -5.43
CA HIS A 263 7.88 17.71 -4.26
C HIS A 263 9.25 16.99 -4.20
N TYR A 264 9.50 16.01 -5.08
CA TYR A 264 10.62 15.07 -4.99
C TYR A 264 11.46 14.94 -6.28
N VAL A 265 11.19 15.73 -7.31
CA VAL A 265 11.98 15.68 -8.54
C VAL A 265 13.12 16.70 -8.46
N PHE A 266 14.35 16.24 -8.21
CA PHE A 266 15.55 17.05 -8.39
C PHE A 266 15.98 16.99 -9.85
N HIS A 267 15.92 18.10 -10.57
CA HIS A 267 16.54 18.18 -11.89
C HIS A 267 18.06 18.12 -11.76
N LYS A 268 18.67 17.15 -12.47
CA LYS A 268 20.10 17.27 -12.83
C LYS A 268 20.18 18.27 -13.98
N HIS A 269 20.85 19.39 -13.73
CA HIS A 269 21.31 20.33 -14.78
C HIS A 269 22.44 19.69 -15.58
#